data_01986ba2dfefc0320038c5d5a7fe7e58
#
_entry.id   01986ba2dfefc0320038c5d5a7fe7e58
#
_cell.length_a   1.000
_cell.length_b   1.000
_cell.length_c   1.000
_cell.angle_alpha   90.00
_cell.angle_beta   90.00
_cell.angle_gamma   90.00
#
_symmetry.space_group_name_H-M   'P 1'
#
loop_
_entity.id
_entity.type
_entity.pdbx_description
1 polymer ?
#
loop_
_entity_poly.entity_id
_entity_poly.type
_entity_poly.pdbx_seq_one_letter_code
_entity_poly.pdbx_strand_id
1 'polypeptide(L)'
;MVEENKTEKLLNKYTENYKATEQQLDDTRNKMTNPNYKTLDKAQKEWLKDDWNSCTGQLSVYECIIRDLSKILNRKEETTK
;
A
#
# COMPACT_ATOMS: atom_id res chain seq x y z
N MET A 1 2.75 4.45 29.92
CA MET A 1 2.74 4.50 29.48
C MET A 1 2.44 4.81 28.67
N VAL A 2 2.20 4.84 28.30
CA VAL A 2 2.06 5.39 27.64
C VAL A 2 1.53 5.26 26.67
N GLU A 3 0.93 5.69 26.19
CA GLU A 3 0.24 5.65 25.26
C GLU A 3 0.81 5.68 24.22
N GLU A 4 1.52 5.44 23.88
CA GLU A 4 2.17 5.39 22.99
C GLU A 4 1.70 5.39 22.05
N ASN A 5 1.38 5.61 21.70
CA ASN A 5 1.45 5.87 20.62
C ASN A 5 0.52 5.23 19.78
N LYS A 6 -0.78 5.57 19.84
CA LYS A 6 -1.76 5.12 18.91
C LYS A 6 -1.36 5.52 17.49
N THR A 7 -0.80 6.71 17.36
CA THR A 7 -0.37 7.19 16.04
C THR A 7 0.74 6.33 15.49
N GLU A 8 1.70 5.97 16.33
CA GLU A 8 2.80 5.13 15.89
C GLU A 8 2.30 3.74 15.51
N LYS A 9 1.36 3.19 16.29
CA LYS A 9 0.80 1.89 15.98
C LYS A 9 0.05 1.92 14.65
N LEU A 10 -0.70 3.00 14.40
CA LEU A 10 -1.40 3.15 13.14
C LEU A 10 -0.42 3.26 11.99
N LEU A 11 0.64 4.02 12.19
CA LEU A 11 1.66 4.18 11.16
C LEU A 11 2.27 2.83 10.80
N ASN A 12 2.60 2.02 11.82
CA ASN A 12 3.17 0.71 11.58
C ASN A 12 2.19 -0.19 10.84
N LYS A 13 0.91 -0.13 11.23
CA LYS A 13 -0.11 -0.95 10.60
C LYS A 13 -0.26 -0.60 9.12
N TYR A 14 -0.35 0.69 8.82
CA TYR A 14 -0.51 1.11 7.43
C TYR A 14 0.75 0.86 6.61
N THR A 15 1.92 0.96 7.24
CA THR A 15 3.16 0.64 6.55
C THR A 15 3.20 -0.84 6.17
N GLU A 16 2.74 -1.72 7.06
CA GLU A 16 2.68 -3.14 6.76
C GLU A 16 1.66 -3.41 5.66
N ASN A 17 0.51 -2.74 5.71
CA ASN A 17 -0.51 -2.89 4.67
C ASN A 17 0.03 -2.40 3.32
N TYR A 18 0.77 -1.31 3.34
CA TYR A 18 1.39 -0.78 2.12
C TYR A 18 2.32 -1.81 1.51
N LYS A 19 3.18 -2.41 2.33
CA LYS A 19 4.13 -3.41 1.85
C LYS A 19 3.43 -4.63 1.29
N ALA A 20 2.37 -5.09 1.97
CA ALA A 20 1.62 -6.25 1.51
C ALA A 20 0.95 -5.96 0.17
N THR A 21 0.37 -4.77 0.03
CA THR A 21 -0.29 -4.39 -1.21
C THR A 21 0.73 -4.21 -2.33
N GLU A 22 1.90 -3.67 -1.99
CA GLU A 22 2.98 -3.50 -2.96
C GLU A 22 3.44 -4.86 -3.49
N GLN A 23 3.53 -5.85 -2.61
CA GLN A 23 3.90 -7.19 -3.01
C GLN A 23 2.84 -7.79 -3.93
N GLN A 24 1.57 -7.56 -3.60
CA GLN A 24 0.47 -8.04 -4.43
C GLN A 24 0.52 -7.39 -5.81
N LEU A 25 0.84 -6.11 -5.85
CA LEU A 25 0.97 -5.39 -7.11
C LEU A 25 2.10 -5.97 -7.96
N ASP A 26 3.22 -6.28 -7.33
CA ASP A 26 4.35 -6.90 -8.01
C ASP A 26 3.96 -8.25 -8.60
N ASP A 27 3.24 -9.05 -7.83
CA ASP A 27 2.79 -10.35 -8.31
C ASP A 27 1.88 -10.18 -9.53
N THR A 28 0.98 -9.21 -9.48
CA THR A 28 0.08 -8.95 -10.60
C THR A 28 0.87 -8.47 -11.81
N ARG A 29 1.84 -7.58 -11.59
CA ARG A 29 2.68 -7.11 -12.68
C ARG A 29 3.43 -8.26 -13.34
N ASN A 30 3.97 -9.16 -12.53
CA ASN A 30 4.71 -10.29 -13.05
C ASN A 30 3.83 -11.18 -13.93
N LYS A 31 2.57 -11.35 -13.51
CA LYS A 31 1.62 -12.11 -14.30
C LYS A 31 1.32 -11.43 -15.61
N MET A 32 1.18 -10.10 -15.60
CA MET A 32 0.86 -9.35 -16.80
C MET A 32 2.02 -9.25 -17.77
N THR A 33 3.26 -9.31 -17.28
CA THR A 33 4.43 -9.26 -18.15
C THR A 33 4.93 -10.64 -18.56
N ASN A 34 4.32 -11.68 -18.02
CA ASN A 34 4.68 -13.04 -18.37
C ASN A 34 4.25 -13.32 -19.83
N PRO A 35 5.08 -14.01 -20.63
CA PRO A 35 4.70 -14.33 -22.00
C PRO A 35 3.36 -15.07 -22.11
N ASN A 36 3.01 -15.84 -21.08
CA ASN A 36 1.75 -16.57 -21.07
C ASN A 36 0.54 -15.64 -20.95
N TYR A 37 0.76 -14.39 -20.59
CA TYR A 37 -0.34 -13.42 -20.49
C TYR A 37 -1.14 -13.36 -21.78
N LYS A 38 -0.44 -13.44 -22.92
CA LYS A 38 -1.10 -13.34 -24.21
C LYS A 38 -2.07 -14.50 -24.46
N THR A 39 -1.84 -15.63 -23.79
CA THR A 39 -2.70 -16.80 -23.98
C THR A 39 -3.89 -16.81 -23.03
N LEU A 40 -3.95 -15.87 -22.10
CA LEU A 40 -5.07 -15.79 -21.17
C LEU A 40 -6.31 -15.32 -21.92
N ASP A 41 -7.48 -15.76 -21.45
CA ASP A 41 -8.70 -15.30 -22.08
C ASP A 41 -9.03 -13.88 -21.60
N LYS A 42 -10.04 -13.29 -22.22
CA LYS A 42 -10.38 -11.90 -21.96
C LYS A 42 -10.78 -11.65 -20.50
N ALA A 43 -11.52 -12.59 -19.93
CA ALA A 43 -11.97 -12.44 -18.55
C ALA A 43 -10.80 -12.42 -17.59
N GLN A 44 -9.82 -13.29 -17.82
CA GLN A 44 -8.63 -13.34 -16.95
C GLN A 44 -7.81 -12.07 -17.09
N LYS A 45 -7.66 -11.54 -18.30
CA LYS A 45 -6.94 -10.29 -18.50
C LYS A 45 -7.62 -9.13 -17.82
N GLU A 46 -8.95 -9.07 -17.88
CA GLU A 46 -9.69 -8.01 -17.24
C GLU A 46 -9.57 -8.11 -15.72
N TRP A 47 -9.60 -9.34 -15.20
CA TRP A 47 -9.43 -9.54 -13.77
C TRP A 47 -8.08 -9.00 -13.29
N LEU A 48 -7.03 -9.26 -14.07
CA LEU A 48 -5.70 -8.77 -13.72
C LEU A 48 -5.63 -7.24 -13.76
N LYS A 49 -6.30 -6.63 -14.74
CA LYS A 49 -6.35 -5.18 -14.82
C LYS A 49 -7.08 -4.59 -13.63
N ASP A 50 -8.20 -5.20 -13.24
CA ASP A 50 -8.95 -4.73 -12.09
C ASP A 50 -8.12 -4.84 -10.82
N ASP A 51 -7.39 -5.95 -10.67
CA ASP A 51 -6.54 -6.15 -9.53
C ASP A 51 -5.43 -5.11 -9.50
N TRP A 52 -4.84 -4.83 -10.64
CA TRP A 52 -3.81 -3.80 -10.76
C TRP A 52 -4.35 -2.44 -10.33
N ASN A 53 -5.51 -2.06 -10.86
CA ASN A 53 -6.10 -0.77 -10.55
C ASN A 53 -6.47 -0.67 -9.07
N SER A 54 -6.99 -1.75 -8.51
CA SER A 54 -7.35 -1.78 -7.10
C SER A 54 -6.11 -1.61 -6.22
N CYS A 55 -5.04 -2.32 -6.53
CA CYS A 55 -3.80 -2.24 -5.75
C CYS A 55 -3.18 -0.85 -5.84
N THR A 56 -3.15 -0.25 -7.04
CA THR A 56 -2.56 1.08 -7.19
C THR A 56 -3.38 2.12 -6.44
N GLY A 57 -4.71 1.97 -6.44
CA GLY A 57 -5.58 2.85 -5.67
C GLY A 57 -5.31 2.74 -4.17
N GLN A 58 -5.20 1.52 -3.67
CA GLN A 58 -4.93 1.29 -2.26
C GLN A 58 -3.55 1.83 -1.86
N LEU A 59 -2.55 1.64 -2.71
CA LEU A 59 -1.22 2.16 -2.42
C LEU A 59 -1.24 3.67 -2.28
N SER A 60 -1.98 4.33 -3.15
CA SER A 60 -2.10 5.78 -3.12
C SER A 60 -2.71 6.24 -1.80
N VAL A 61 -3.78 5.57 -1.36
CA VAL A 61 -4.45 5.91 -0.10
C VAL A 61 -3.51 5.67 1.07
N TYR A 62 -2.86 4.51 1.12
CA TYR A 62 -1.95 4.20 2.22
C TYR A 62 -0.79 5.19 2.26
N GLU A 63 -0.29 5.58 1.09
CA GLU A 63 0.81 6.53 1.03
C GLU A 63 0.42 7.86 1.65
N CYS A 64 -0.77 8.34 1.35
CA CYS A 64 -1.27 9.59 1.92
C CYS A 64 -1.43 9.47 3.44
N ILE A 65 -1.98 8.36 3.91
CA ILE A 65 -2.18 8.15 5.34
C ILE A 65 -0.84 8.09 6.06
N ILE A 66 0.10 7.35 5.51
CA ILE A 66 1.43 7.21 6.11
C ILE A 66 2.12 8.58 6.17
N ARG A 67 2.01 9.36 5.12
CA ARG A 67 2.61 10.69 5.08
C ARG A 67 2.01 11.58 6.17
N ASP A 68 0.68 11.56 6.29
CA ASP A 68 0.02 12.39 7.28
C ASP A 68 0.36 11.98 8.70
N LEU A 69 0.39 10.67 8.97
CA LEU A 69 0.75 10.17 10.29
C LEU A 69 2.20 10.52 10.63
N SER A 70 3.08 10.44 9.64
CA SER A 70 4.49 10.80 9.85
C SER A 70 4.63 12.27 10.22
N LYS A 71 3.83 13.13 9.57
CA LYS A 71 3.86 14.56 9.89
C LYS A 71 3.40 14.80 11.33
N ILE A 72 2.37 14.10 11.75
CA ILE A 72 1.85 14.26 13.11
C ILE A 72 2.92 13.86 14.12
N LEU A 73 3.59 12.74 13.88
CA LEU A 73 4.64 12.28 14.79
C LEU A 73 5.80 13.26 14.83
N ASN A 74 6.19 13.79 13.67
CA ASN A 74 7.28 14.76 13.64
C ASN A 74 6.93 16.03 14.40
N ARG A 75 5.68 16.48 14.30
CA ARG A 75 5.26 17.66 15.02
C ARG A 75 5.35 17.46 16.53
N LYS A 76 4.95 16.26 17.00
CA LYS A 76 5.05 15.97 18.42
C LYS A 76 6.49 16.03 18.90
N GLU A 77 7.39 15.49 18.09
CA GLU A 77 8.79 15.53 18.45
C GLU A 77 9.32 16.96 18.53
N GLU A 78 8.89 17.79 17.59
CA GLU A 78 9.31 19.18 17.58
C GLU A 78 8.77 19.94 18.79
N THR A 79 7.55 19.67 19.18
CA THR A 79 6.95 20.40 20.29
C THR A 79 7.47 19.96 21.65
N THR A 80 8.11 18.79 21.74
CA THR A 80 8.64 18.33 23.01
C THR A 80 10.05 18.86 23.25
N LYS A 81 10.63 19.53 22.32
CA LYS A 81 11.95 20.13 22.55
C LYS A 81 11.86 21.40 23.38
#